data_3102c08edcb8e51e4d89925d9da0bd3e
#
_entry.id   3102c08edcb8e51e4d89925d9da0bd3e
#
_cell.length_a   1.000
_cell.length_b   1.000
_cell.length_c   1.000
_cell.angle_alpha   90.00
_cell.angle_beta   90.00
_cell.angle_gamma   90.00
#
_symmetry.space_group_name_H-M   'P 1'
#
loop_
_entity.id
_entity.type
_entity.pdbx_description
1 polymer ?
#
loop_
_entity_poly.entity_id
_entity_poly.type
_entity_poly.pdbx_seq_one_letter_code
_entity_poly.pdbx_strand_id
1 'polypeptide(L)'
;MNWKGLEVSANFPAEIVCEEAGTGETCITLTWTKGEYKAPALNVTWAVPLVDIQYEWYPLCGRDRALRTDWDAPIHTSFSTGAPVFCFYNEAGQNRLTIALSEVRLEALHSYGVHEEDGTLLCCLKLPLPMTGSAERYSVTLLRLRENMRYEAALRQVAAWWERVSDTHPMPVPTAARLPMYSTWYSFHQETVAADLEAACVLAAQDGFRTVIVDDGWQTSDCTRGYGYCGDWQPAPEKIPDMRAHVARVHALGMKYMLWYSVVYVGEHSRHWETFKTMLLRHDTWAHAGILDPRFPQVRAFLVDTYVKALKAWDLDGFKLDFIDSFGVSSDAPPVREGMDYALVEEAVCRLLTEVREALTAMKPDILIEFRQNYIGPAIRGFGNMFRVADCPADWLSNRVGMVDL
;
A
#
# COMPACT_ATOMS: atom_id res chain seq x y z
N MET A 1 -13.77 -29.31 -4.95
CA MET A 1 -12.61 -30.21 -5.22
C MET A 1 -11.80 -30.34 -3.94
N ASN A 2 -11.34 -31.53 -3.58
CA ASN A 2 -10.42 -31.71 -2.45
C ASN A 2 -9.01 -32.04 -2.98
N TRP A 3 -8.01 -31.27 -2.54
CA TRP A 3 -6.62 -31.43 -2.96
C TRP A 3 -5.69 -31.37 -1.74
N LYS A 4 -5.09 -32.49 -1.34
CA LYS A 4 -4.14 -32.55 -0.20
C LYS A 4 -4.64 -31.82 1.05
N GLY A 5 -5.93 -31.99 1.38
CA GLY A 5 -6.58 -31.36 2.53
C GLY A 5 -7.06 -29.91 2.30
N LEU A 6 -6.94 -29.37 1.09
CA LEU A 6 -7.59 -28.13 0.69
C LEU A 6 -8.93 -28.43 0.04
N GLU A 7 -9.99 -27.80 0.50
CA GLU A 7 -11.26 -27.71 -0.20
C GLU A 7 -11.25 -26.48 -1.10
N VAL A 8 -11.25 -26.69 -2.42
CA VAL A 8 -11.18 -25.63 -3.42
C VAL A 8 -12.48 -25.57 -4.19
N SER A 9 -13.09 -24.41 -4.25
CA SER A 9 -14.37 -24.20 -4.95
C SER A 9 -14.43 -22.81 -5.60
N ALA A 10 -15.28 -22.69 -6.61
CA ALA A 10 -15.69 -21.41 -7.19
C ALA A 10 -17.20 -21.26 -7.01
N ASN A 11 -17.69 -20.04 -6.79
CA ASN A 11 -19.14 -19.78 -6.68
C ASN A 11 -19.82 -19.57 -8.04
N PHE A 12 -19.14 -19.93 -9.12
CA PHE A 12 -19.61 -19.86 -10.50
C PHE A 12 -19.10 -21.11 -11.27
N PRO A 13 -19.65 -21.43 -12.47
CA PRO A 13 -19.18 -22.54 -13.26
C PRO A 13 -17.72 -22.35 -13.74
N ALA A 14 -16.81 -23.13 -13.21
CA ALA A 14 -15.40 -23.13 -13.58
C ALA A 14 -14.82 -24.54 -13.44
N GLU A 15 -13.90 -24.90 -14.32
CA GLU A 15 -13.01 -26.04 -14.15
C GLU A 15 -11.88 -25.62 -13.22
N ILE A 16 -11.58 -26.46 -12.21
CA ILE A 16 -10.54 -26.19 -11.20
C ILE A 16 -9.49 -27.28 -11.31
N VAL A 17 -8.23 -26.85 -11.50
CA VAL A 17 -7.06 -27.73 -11.50
C VAL A 17 -6.14 -27.30 -10.38
N CYS A 18 -5.67 -28.25 -9.57
CA CYS A 18 -4.67 -28.02 -8.52
C CYS A 18 -3.43 -28.86 -8.82
N GLU A 19 -2.26 -28.23 -8.74
CA GLU A 19 -0.97 -28.86 -9.01
C GLU A 19 0.04 -28.49 -7.92
N GLU A 20 1.00 -29.36 -7.66
CA GLU A 20 2.14 -29.06 -6.80
C GLU A 20 3.18 -28.24 -7.60
N ALA A 21 3.42 -27.00 -7.19
CA ALA A 21 4.37 -26.12 -7.87
C ALA A 21 5.77 -26.15 -7.22
N GLY A 22 5.86 -26.62 -5.98
CA GLY A 22 7.07 -26.75 -5.18
C GLY A 22 6.74 -27.19 -3.76
N THR A 23 7.75 -27.28 -2.90
CA THR A 23 7.54 -27.70 -1.50
C THR A 23 6.63 -26.71 -0.79
N GLY A 24 5.46 -27.19 -0.34
CA GLY A 24 4.43 -26.37 0.29
C GLY A 24 3.65 -25.46 -0.67
N GLU A 25 3.94 -25.48 -1.97
CA GLU A 25 3.31 -24.65 -2.99
C GLU A 25 2.21 -25.42 -3.71
N THR A 26 1.00 -24.86 -3.75
CA THR A 26 -0.14 -25.38 -4.52
C THR A 26 -0.55 -24.34 -5.54
N CYS A 27 -0.37 -24.62 -6.82
CA CYS A 27 -0.93 -23.82 -7.91
C CYS A 27 -2.38 -24.20 -8.13
N ILE A 28 -3.27 -23.23 -8.10
CA ILE A 28 -4.71 -23.37 -8.34
C ILE A 28 -5.03 -22.62 -9.61
N THR A 29 -5.52 -23.33 -10.63
CA THR A 29 -5.94 -22.74 -11.91
C THR A 29 -7.43 -22.93 -12.09
N LEU A 30 -8.12 -21.84 -12.40
CA LEU A 30 -9.52 -21.83 -12.81
C LEU A 30 -9.60 -21.55 -14.31
N THR A 31 -10.48 -22.26 -14.99
CA THR A 31 -10.84 -22.01 -16.39
C THR A 31 -12.37 -21.97 -16.49
N TRP A 32 -12.91 -20.98 -17.19
CA TRP A 32 -14.36 -20.81 -17.33
C TRP A 32 -14.73 -20.34 -18.73
N THR A 33 -16.00 -20.47 -19.08
CA THR A 33 -16.54 -19.92 -20.33
C THR A 33 -16.90 -18.46 -20.14
N LYS A 34 -16.76 -17.65 -21.19
CA LYS A 34 -17.16 -16.26 -21.17
C LYS A 34 -18.64 -16.10 -20.78
N GLY A 35 -18.92 -15.24 -19.82
CA GLY A 35 -20.26 -15.01 -19.30
C GLY A 35 -20.29 -13.90 -18.28
N GLU A 36 -21.50 -13.50 -17.88
CA GLU A 36 -21.71 -12.60 -16.75
C GLU A 36 -21.92 -13.41 -15.47
N TYR A 37 -21.11 -13.20 -14.48
CA TYR A 37 -21.17 -13.89 -13.20
C TYR A 37 -21.33 -12.87 -12.07
N LYS A 38 -22.21 -13.18 -11.12
CA LYS A 38 -22.46 -12.30 -9.97
C LYS A 38 -21.39 -12.53 -8.90
N ALA A 39 -20.55 -11.51 -8.65
CA ALA A 39 -19.49 -11.52 -7.64
C ALA A 39 -18.68 -12.83 -7.64
N PRO A 40 -18.05 -13.20 -8.79
CA PRO A 40 -17.32 -14.46 -8.89
C PRO A 40 -16.12 -14.48 -7.97
N ALA A 41 -15.88 -15.63 -7.33
CA ALA A 41 -14.78 -15.80 -6.41
C ALA A 41 -14.25 -17.24 -6.40
N LEU A 42 -12.95 -17.36 -6.19
CA LEU A 42 -12.30 -18.58 -5.75
C LEU A 42 -12.32 -18.64 -4.23
N ASN A 43 -12.73 -19.78 -3.67
CA ASN A 43 -12.68 -20.06 -2.23
C ASN A 43 -11.77 -21.25 -1.98
N VAL A 44 -10.92 -21.13 -0.96
CA VAL A 44 -10.03 -22.21 -0.50
C VAL A 44 -10.18 -22.33 1.01
N THR A 45 -10.55 -23.52 1.49
CA THR A 45 -10.78 -23.77 2.91
C THR A 45 -9.99 -25.00 3.35
N TRP A 46 -9.41 -24.94 4.56
CA TRP A 46 -8.77 -26.06 5.22
C TRP A 46 -8.70 -25.84 6.72
N ALA A 47 -8.46 -26.91 7.48
CA ALA A 47 -8.25 -26.82 8.92
C ALA A 47 -6.88 -27.39 9.31
N VAL A 48 -6.32 -26.85 10.38
CA VAL A 48 -5.04 -27.29 10.98
C VAL A 48 -5.27 -27.47 12.48
N PRO A 49 -4.87 -28.60 13.10
CA PRO A 49 -4.93 -28.74 14.55
C PRO A 49 -4.20 -27.60 15.26
N LEU A 50 -4.81 -27.02 16.29
CA LEU A 50 -4.23 -25.91 17.08
C LEU A 50 -3.05 -26.34 17.97
N VAL A 51 -2.61 -27.57 17.86
CA VAL A 51 -1.50 -28.10 18.68
C VAL A 51 -0.25 -27.27 18.46
N ASP A 52 0.25 -26.67 19.55
CA ASP A 52 1.47 -25.84 19.58
C ASP A 52 1.41 -24.60 18.67
N ILE A 53 0.21 -24.00 18.55
CA ILE A 53 -0.04 -22.70 17.90
C ILE A 53 -0.63 -21.76 18.96
N GLN A 54 0.07 -20.68 19.32
CA GLN A 54 -0.36 -19.72 20.34
C GLN A 54 -0.51 -18.30 19.84
N TYR A 55 0.17 -17.94 18.73
CA TYR A 55 0.24 -16.57 18.23
C TYR A 55 0.06 -16.51 16.74
N GLU A 56 -0.45 -15.36 16.26
CA GLU A 56 -0.46 -15.01 14.85
C GLU A 56 0.32 -13.72 14.58
N TRP A 57 0.84 -13.61 13.38
CA TRP A 57 1.44 -12.41 12.84
C TRP A 57 0.97 -12.17 11.40
N TYR A 58 0.63 -10.95 11.10
CA TYR A 58 0.43 -10.43 9.75
C TYR A 58 0.85 -8.95 9.72
N PRO A 59 1.13 -8.33 8.56
CA PRO A 59 1.79 -7.01 8.51
C PRO A 59 1.09 -5.87 9.25
N LEU A 60 -0.23 -5.96 9.48
CA LEU A 60 -1.03 -4.91 10.12
C LEU A 60 -1.51 -5.27 11.53
N CYS A 61 -1.05 -6.37 12.11
CA CYS A 61 -1.48 -6.81 13.45
C CYS A 61 -0.97 -5.93 14.59
N GLY A 62 0.04 -5.08 14.33
CA GLY A 62 0.61 -4.20 15.35
C GLY A 62 1.15 -4.97 16.55
N ARG A 63 0.67 -4.63 17.75
CA ARG A 63 1.09 -5.30 19.00
C ARG A 63 0.25 -6.52 19.34
N ASP A 64 -0.89 -6.68 18.72
CA ASP A 64 -1.76 -7.83 18.96
C ASP A 64 -1.23 -9.05 18.21
N ARG A 65 -0.93 -10.09 18.98
CA ARG A 65 -0.45 -11.39 18.47
C ARG A 65 -1.41 -12.51 18.84
N ALA A 66 -2.56 -12.20 19.47
CA ALA A 66 -3.55 -13.19 19.83
C ALA A 66 -4.14 -13.84 18.58
N LEU A 67 -4.42 -15.12 18.67
CA LEU A 67 -5.16 -15.82 17.63
C LEU A 67 -6.58 -15.25 17.56
N ARG A 68 -7.03 -14.95 16.37
CA ARG A 68 -8.42 -14.55 16.11
C ARG A 68 -9.35 -15.74 16.15
N THR A 69 -10.64 -15.46 16.19
CA THR A 69 -11.69 -16.47 16.07
C THR A 69 -12.14 -16.60 14.60
N ASP A 70 -12.75 -17.70 14.23
CA ASP A 70 -13.20 -17.95 12.85
C ASP A 70 -14.40 -17.09 12.43
N TRP A 71 -15.09 -16.44 13.38
CA TRP A 71 -16.16 -15.47 13.12
C TRP A 71 -15.72 -14.02 13.09
N ASP A 72 -14.44 -13.73 13.31
CA ASP A 72 -13.90 -12.37 13.14
C ASP A 72 -13.98 -11.92 11.68
N ALA A 73 -14.11 -10.61 11.48
CA ALA A 73 -14.15 -10.05 10.13
C ALA A 73 -12.88 -10.40 9.33
N PRO A 74 -12.99 -10.74 8.05
CA PRO A 74 -11.85 -11.04 7.21
C PRO A 74 -10.82 -9.89 7.19
N ILE A 75 -9.54 -10.23 7.12
CA ILE A 75 -8.49 -9.28 6.80
C ILE A 75 -8.41 -9.15 5.28
N HIS A 76 -8.47 -7.92 4.80
CA HIS A 76 -8.34 -7.61 3.39
C HIS A 76 -6.88 -7.28 3.05
N THR A 77 -6.39 -7.85 1.97
CA THR A 77 -5.11 -7.47 1.35
C THR A 77 -5.34 -7.12 -0.10
N SER A 78 -4.55 -6.18 -0.62
CA SER A 78 -4.60 -5.75 -2.02
C SER A 78 -3.28 -5.09 -2.40
N PHE A 79 -3.19 -4.56 -3.62
CA PHE A 79 -2.03 -3.79 -4.08
C PHE A 79 -1.61 -2.69 -3.10
N SER A 80 -2.58 -1.95 -2.56
CA SER A 80 -2.35 -0.76 -1.71
C SER A 80 -2.65 -0.97 -0.23
N THR A 81 -2.96 -2.19 0.20
CA THR A 81 -3.32 -2.47 1.59
C THR A 81 -2.78 -3.82 2.04
N GLY A 82 -1.91 -3.82 3.04
CA GLY A 82 -1.34 -5.02 3.64
C GLY A 82 -0.48 -5.84 2.70
N ALA A 83 -0.23 -7.07 3.08
CA ALA A 83 0.41 -8.09 2.25
C ALA A 83 -0.23 -9.45 2.52
N PRO A 84 -0.39 -10.33 1.52
CA PRO A 84 -1.07 -11.60 1.67
C PRO A 84 -0.16 -12.64 2.33
N VAL A 85 0.24 -12.39 3.59
CA VAL A 85 1.08 -13.27 4.39
C VAL A 85 0.61 -13.30 5.85
N PHE A 86 0.48 -14.51 6.41
CA PHE A 86 0.08 -14.78 7.78
C PHE A 86 0.99 -15.86 8.35
N CYS A 87 1.44 -15.68 9.57
CA CYS A 87 2.33 -16.62 10.25
C CYS A 87 1.74 -16.99 11.61
N PHE A 88 1.56 -18.28 11.83
CA PHE A 88 1.09 -18.88 13.08
C PHE A 88 2.26 -19.61 13.74
N TYR A 89 2.56 -19.26 14.99
CA TYR A 89 3.76 -19.71 15.67
C TYR A 89 3.50 -20.00 17.16
N ASN A 90 4.45 -20.67 17.78
CA ASN A 90 4.36 -21.06 19.17
C ASN A 90 5.03 -20.09 20.14
N GLU A 91 4.92 -20.34 21.44
CA GLU A 91 5.55 -19.57 22.52
C GLU A 91 7.07 -19.37 22.35
N ALA A 92 7.75 -20.35 21.76
CA ALA A 92 9.19 -20.25 21.48
C ALA A 92 9.52 -19.46 20.19
N GLY A 93 8.52 -18.88 19.53
CA GLY A 93 8.66 -18.17 18.25
C GLY A 93 8.95 -19.07 17.06
N GLN A 94 8.58 -20.35 17.15
CA GLN A 94 8.80 -21.31 16.07
C GLN A 94 7.56 -21.38 15.18
N ASN A 95 7.77 -21.23 13.87
CA ASN A 95 6.74 -21.37 12.85
C ASN A 95 6.02 -22.73 12.98
N ARG A 96 4.72 -22.71 12.87
CA ARG A 96 3.85 -23.88 12.75
C ARG A 96 3.07 -23.90 11.45
N LEU A 97 2.77 -22.71 10.94
CA LEU A 97 2.16 -22.52 9.64
C LEU A 97 2.42 -21.07 9.18
N THR A 98 3.04 -20.91 8.05
CA THR A 98 3.05 -19.62 7.33
C THR A 98 2.30 -19.78 6.02
N ILE A 99 1.37 -18.86 5.76
CA ILE A 99 0.51 -18.84 4.57
C ILE A 99 0.89 -17.61 3.77
N ALA A 100 1.07 -17.76 2.45
CA ALA A 100 1.24 -16.62 1.55
C ALA A 100 0.63 -16.91 0.17
N LEU A 101 0.28 -15.83 -0.56
CA LEU A 101 -0.28 -15.92 -1.92
C LEU A 101 0.67 -15.29 -2.93
N SER A 102 0.70 -15.85 -4.15
CA SER A 102 1.35 -15.23 -5.30
C SER A 102 0.55 -14.04 -5.86
N GLU A 103 -0.76 -13.98 -5.59
CA GLU A 103 -1.59 -12.84 -5.91
C GLU A 103 -1.33 -11.71 -4.90
N VAL A 104 -0.65 -10.67 -5.35
CA VAL A 104 -0.20 -9.55 -4.52
C VAL A 104 -0.78 -8.21 -4.96
N ARG A 105 -1.65 -8.20 -5.96
CA ARG A 105 -2.26 -7.01 -6.54
C ARG A 105 -3.76 -6.95 -6.33
N LEU A 106 -4.46 -8.04 -6.64
CA LEU A 106 -5.90 -8.11 -6.49
C LEU A 106 -6.31 -8.29 -5.04
N GLU A 107 -7.57 -7.96 -4.75
CA GLU A 107 -8.14 -8.17 -3.43
C GLU A 107 -8.13 -9.64 -3.03
N ALA A 108 -7.71 -9.90 -1.79
CA ALA A 108 -7.86 -11.19 -1.13
C ALA A 108 -8.44 -11.00 0.28
N LEU A 109 -9.40 -11.85 0.66
CA LEU A 109 -10.01 -11.87 1.98
C LEU A 109 -9.52 -13.09 2.74
N HIS A 110 -8.95 -12.85 3.92
CA HIS A 110 -8.33 -13.85 4.77
C HIS A 110 -9.08 -13.98 6.08
N SER A 111 -9.70 -15.13 6.31
CA SER A 111 -10.32 -15.52 7.59
C SER A 111 -9.56 -16.71 8.12
N TYR A 112 -8.68 -16.48 9.06
CA TYR A 112 -7.89 -17.50 9.74
C TYR A 112 -8.15 -17.36 11.23
N GLY A 113 -8.79 -18.35 11.85
CA GLY A 113 -9.19 -18.22 13.24
C GLY A 113 -9.46 -19.55 13.92
N VAL A 114 -9.53 -19.49 15.24
CA VAL A 114 -9.83 -20.64 16.10
C VAL A 114 -11.27 -21.06 15.89
N HIS A 115 -11.47 -22.33 15.52
CA HIS A 115 -12.75 -23.01 15.52
C HIS A 115 -12.88 -23.80 16.81
N GLU A 116 -13.69 -23.28 17.75
CA GLU A 116 -13.73 -23.77 19.13
C GLU A 116 -14.30 -25.19 19.22
N GLU A 117 -15.22 -25.55 18.32
CA GLU A 117 -15.95 -26.80 18.35
C GLU A 117 -15.06 -28.03 18.17
N ASP A 118 -13.98 -27.93 17.46
CA ASP A 118 -13.05 -29.03 17.19
C ASP A 118 -11.58 -28.74 17.51
N GLY A 119 -11.27 -27.53 18.03
CA GLY A 119 -9.92 -27.14 18.42
C GLY A 119 -8.96 -27.03 17.23
N THR A 120 -9.44 -26.53 16.09
CA THR A 120 -8.63 -26.30 14.90
C THR A 120 -8.44 -24.83 14.61
N LEU A 121 -7.41 -24.50 13.84
CA LEU A 121 -7.29 -23.24 13.11
C LEU A 121 -8.02 -23.42 11.77
N LEU A 122 -9.21 -22.87 11.65
CA LEU A 122 -9.96 -22.86 10.41
C LEU A 122 -9.39 -21.75 9.49
N CYS A 123 -9.02 -22.15 8.29
CA CYS A 123 -8.43 -21.26 7.31
C CYS A 123 -9.37 -21.12 6.10
N CYS A 124 -9.90 -19.93 5.88
CA CYS A 124 -10.75 -19.60 4.74
C CYS A 124 -10.12 -18.44 3.97
N LEU A 125 -9.84 -18.68 2.70
CA LEU A 125 -9.35 -17.69 1.75
C LEU A 125 -10.40 -17.48 0.67
N LYS A 126 -10.75 -16.23 0.40
CA LYS A 126 -11.62 -15.85 -0.70
C LYS A 126 -10.91 -14.83 -1.60
N LEU A 127 -10.84 -15.15 -2.89
CA LEU A 127 -10.29 -14.28 -3.92
C LEU A 127 -11.43 -13.84 -4.84
N PRO A 128 -11.91 -12.60 -4.71
CA PRO A 128 -12.81 -12.01 -5.69
C PRO A 128 -12.11 -12.00 -7.06
N LEU A 129 -12.78 -12.48 -8.10
CA LEU A 129 -12.20 -12.57 -9.44
C LEU A 129 -12.74 -11.44 -10.31
N PRO A 130 -11.86 -10.63 -10.91
CA PRO A 130 -12.31 -9.64 -11.87
C PRO A 130 -12.64 -10.34 -13.19
N MET A 131 -13.93 -10.40 -13.51
CA MET A 131 -14.39 -10.93 -14.81
C MET A 131 -14.36 -9.81 -15.86
N THR A 132 -13.18 -9.23 -16.08
CA THR A 132 -12.99 -8.14 -17.03
C THR A 132 -12.29 -8.65 -18.29
N GLY A 133 -12.79 -8.24 -19.43
CA GLY A 133 -12.17 -8.55 -20.72
C GLY A 133 -12.42 -9.98 -21.21
N SER A 134 -11.41 -10.56 -21.88
CA SER A 134 -11.45 -11.90 -22.47
C SER A 134 -10.79 -12.97 -21.60
N ALA A 135 -10.43 -12.65 -20.35
CA ALA A 135 -9.78 -13.62 -19.47
C ALA A 135 -10.76 -14.74 -19.11
N GLU A 136 -10.46 -15.95 -19.55
CA GLU A 136 -11.21 -17.19 -19.26
C GLU A 136 -10.39 -18.11 -18.34
N ARG A 137 -9.32 -17.56 -17.75
CA ARG A 137 -8.39 -18.30 -16.91
C ARG A 137 -7.80 -17.39 -15.82
N TYR A 138 -7.70 -17.94 -14.61
CA TYR A 138 -6.99 -17.33 -13.48
C TYR A 138 -6.12 -18.38 -12.80
N SER A 139 -4.92 -18.01 -12.40
CA SER A 139 -4.03 -18.91 -11.67
C SER A 139 -3.42 -18.18 -10.48
N VAL A 140 -3.38 -18.85 -9.33
CA VAL A 140 -2.76 -18.35 -8.10
C VAL A 140 -2.01 -19.49 -7.42
N THR A 141 -0.88 -19.18 -6.80
CA THR A 141 -0.15 -20.15 -5.97
C THR A 141 -0.34 -19.81 -4.50
N LEU A 142 -0.81 -20.79 -3.73
CA LEU A 142 -0.88 -20.78 -2.28
C LEU A 142 0.37 -21.45 -1.73
N LEU A 143 1.17 -20.71 -0.95
CA LEU A 143 2.30 -21.23 -0.19
C LEU A 143 1.85 -21.54 1.24
N ARG A 144 2.21 -22.72 1.73
CA ARG A 144 2.00 -23.16 3.14
C ARG A 144 3.29 -23.76 3.68
N LEU A 145 4.03 -22.98 4.48
CA LEU A 145 5.27 -23.42 5.12
C LEU A 145 4.95 -23.99 6.51
N ARG A 146 5.34 -25.23 6.75
CA ARG A 146 5.15 -25.93 8.03
C ARG A 146 6.48 -26.37 8.67
N GLU A 147 7.61 -25.98 8.10
CA GLU A 147 8.93 -26.28 8.62
C GLU A 147 9.13 -25.65 9.99
N ASN A 148 9.76 -26.40 10.89
CA ASN A 148 10.11 -25.94 12.22
C ASN A 148 11.34 -25.02 12.19
N MET A 149 11.08 -23.74 12.07
CA MET A 149 12.09 -22.66 12.08
C MET A 149 11.56 -21.46 12.86
N ARG A 150 12.40 -20.48 13.13
CA ARG A 150 11.92 -19.20 13.64
C ARG A 150 10.95 -18.56 12.66
N TYR A 151 9.83 -17.96 13.15
CA TYR A 151 8.81 -17.40 12.28
C TYR A 151 9.35 -16.27 11.37
N GLU A 152 10.34 -15.50 11.84
CA GLU A 152 11.02 -14.48 11.04
C GLU A 152 11.83 -15.10 9.87
N ALA A 153 12.31 -16.33 10.03
CA ALA A 153 12.98 -17.06 8.95
C ALA A 153 11.96 -17.53 7.90
N ALA A 154 10.77 -17.96 8.33
CA ALA A 154 9.68 -18.29 7.42
C ALA A 154 9.24 -17.05 6.61
N LEU A 155 9.13 -15.87 7.23
CA LEU A 155 8.80 -14.62 6.54
C LEU A 155 9.87 -14.23 5.52
N ARG A 156 11.16 -14.42 5.81
CA ARG A 156 12.23 -14.22 4.81
C ARG A 156 12.12 -15.19 3.63
N GLN A 157 11.71 -16.43 3.86
CA GLN A 157 11.44 -17.37 2.76
C GLN A 157 10.27 -16.91 1.90
N VAL A 158 9.21 -16.37 2.50
CA VAL A 158 8.08 -15.78 1.75
C VAL A 158 8.55 -14.60 0.90
N ALA A 159 9.37 -13.70 1.45
CA ALA A 159 9.90 -12.57 0.69
C ALA A 159 10.70 -13.03 -0.55
N ALA A 160 11.61 -13.99 -0.38
CA ALA A 160 12.37 -14.57 -1.50
C ALA A 160 11.47 -15.35 -2.48
N TRP A 161 10.40 -15.99 -1.98
CA TRP A 161 9.41 -16.66 -2.82
C TRP A 161 8.65 -15.67 -3.70
N TRP A 162 8.20 -14.53 -3.15
CA TRP A 162 7.52 -13.49 -3.92
C TRP A 162 8.39 -12.93 -5.05
N GLU A 163 9.67 -12.68 -4.81
CA GLU A 163 10.60 -12.22 -5.87
C GLU A 163 10.67 -13.21 -7.04
N ARG A 164 10.45 -14.51 -6.78
CA ARG A 164 10.44 -15.57 -7.80
C ARG A 164 9.11 -15.71 -8.55
N VAL A 165 7.96 -15.57 -7.83
CA VAL A 165 6.65 -15.94 -8.39
C VAL A 165 5.77 -14.75 -8.78
N SER A 166 6.03 -13.55 -8.26
CA SER A 166 5.16 -12.39 -8.45
C SER A 166 5.73 -11.33 -9.40
N ASP A 167 6.92 -11.54 -9.94
CA ASP A 167 7.64 -10.54 -10.76
C ASP A 167 7.65 -9.14 -10.10
N THR A 168 7.88 -9.11 -8.79
CA THR A 168 7.89 -7.88 -8.00
C THR A 168 9.29 -7.66 -7.45
N HIS A 169 9.90 -6.53 -7.81
CA HIS A 169 11.24 -6.17 -7.37
C HIS A 169 11.19 -4.85 -6.58
N PRO A 170 11.80 -4.79 -5.40
CA PRO A 170 11.91 -3.53 -4.65
C PRO A 170 12.60 -2.45 -5.47
N MET A 171 12.12 -1.21 -5.34
CA MET A 171 12.80 -0.06 -5.92
C MET A 171 14.19 0.10 -5.30
N PRO A 172 15.23 0.48 -6.08
CA PRO A 172 16.56 0.77 -5.53
C PRO A 172 16.50 1.79 -4.39
N VAL A 173 17.25 1.52 -3.31
CA VAL A 173 17.26 2.37 -2.12
C VAL A 173 18.51 3.27 -2.13
N PRO A 174 18.37 4.60 -2.39
CA PRO A 174 19.47 5.54 -2.36
C PRO A 174 20.09 5.65 -0.96
N THR A 175 21.37 6.03 -0.87
CA THR A 175 22.05 6.22 0.42
C THR A 175 21.31 7.21 1.33
N ALA A 176 20.73 8.27 0.76
CA ALA A 176 19.99 9.28 1.51
C ALA A 176 18.76 8.70 2.22
N ALA A 177 18.10 7.68 1.64
CA ALA A 177 16.95 7.00 2.26
C ALA A 177 17.30 6.20 3.54
N ARG A 178 18.59 5.99 3.80
CA ARG A 178 19.11 5.26 4.99
C ARG A 178 19.58 6.20 6.09
N LEU A 179 19.50 7.50 5.89
CA LEU A 179 19.92 8.53 6.85
C LEU A 179 18.72 9.06 7.64
N PRO A 180 18.94 9.62 8.84
CA PRO A 180 17.87 10.19 9.64
C PRO A 180 17.11 11.28 8.89
N MET A 181 15.77 11.26 8.99
CA MET A 181 14.86 12.21 8.36
C MET A 181 14.02 12.92 9.42
N TYR A 182 13.81 14.22 9.23
CA TYR A 182 12.93 15.04 10.03
C TYR A 182 11.60 15.22 9.30
N SER A 183 10.48 14.82 9.90
CA SER A 183 9.14 15.08 9.38
C SER A 183 8.49 16.21 10.14
N THR A 184 7.92 17.17 9.44
CA THR A 184 7.30 18.36 10.04
C THR A 184 5.91 18.09 10.62
N TRP A 185 5.27 16.95 10.30
CA TRP A 185 3.90 16.68 10.71
C TRP A 185 3.66 16.77 12.20
N TYR A 186 4.53 16.17 13.01
CA TYR A 186 4.35 16.18 14.47
C TYR A 186 4.79 17.46 15.17
N SER A 187 5.52 18.35 14.46
CA SER A 187 5.97 19.63 15.00
C SER A 187 5.06 20.79 14.61
N PHE A 188 4.57 20.80 13.40
CA PHE A 188 3.85 21.94 12.81
C PHE A 188 2.44 21.60 12.33
N HIS A 189 2.12 20.30 12.13
CA HIS A 189 0.92 19.91 11.41
C HIS A 189 0.82 20.71 10.10
N GLN A 190 -0.31 21.39 9.86
CA GLN A 190 -0.51 22.22 8.66
C GLN A 190 0.06 23.64 8.77
N GLU A 191 0.66 24.03 9.90
CA GLU A 191 1.27 25.36 10.10
C GLU A 191 2.69 25.47 9.53
N THR A 192 2.86 25.12 8.26
CA THR A 192 4.16 24.96 7.58
C THR A 192 4.69 26.27 7.01
N VAL A 193 5.13 27.19 7.90
CA VAL A 193 5.68 28.50 7.53
C VAL A 193 7.18 28.39 7.24
N ALA A 194 7.67 28.97 6.13
CA ALA A 194 9.04 28.83 5.66
C ALA A 194 10.09 29.22 6.71
N ALA A 195 9.89 30.32 7.45
CA ALA A 195 10.85 30.76 8.46
C ALA A 195 11.00 29.77 9.62
N ASP A 196 9.89 29.19 10.08
CA ASP A 196 9.88 28.23 11.17
C ASP A 196 10.46 26.88 10.71
N LEU A 197 10.12 26.46 9.49
CA LEU A 197 10.69 25.26 8.87
C LEU A 197 12.19 25.35 8.72
N GLU A 198 12.71 26.52 8.24
CA GLU A 198 14.15 26.74 8.09
C GLU A 198 14.87 26.74 9.44
N ALA A 199 14.29 27.37 10.45
CA ALA A 199 14.85 27.35 11.80
C ALA A 199 14.90 25.91 12.37
N ALA A 200 13.84 25.12 12.19
CA ALA A 200 13.81 23.71 12.57
C ALA A 200 14.85 22.89 11.79
N CYS A 201 15.02 23.15 10.50
CA CYS A 201 16.03 22.46 9.68
C CYS A 201 17.48 22.77 10.13
N VAL A 202 17.77 23.99 10.60
CA VAL A 202 19.08 24.30 11.18
C VAL A 202 19.38 23.40 12.38
N LEU A 203 18.43 23.24 13.31
CA LEU A 203 18.58 22.36 14.46
C LEU A 203 18.68 20.88 14.05
N ALA A 204 17.80 20.45 13.16
CA ALA A 204 17.80 19.08 12.65
C ALA A 204 19.14 18.72 11.98
N ALA A 205 19.70 19.62 11.18
CA ALA A 205 21.00 19.39 10.53
C ALA A 205 22.15 19.25 11.56
N GLN A 206 22.12 20.05 12.65
CA GLN A 206 23.09 19.93 13.76
C GLN A 206 22.97 18.60 14.49
N ASP A 207 21.74 18.08 14.64
CA ASP A 207 21.45 16.78 15.26
C ASP A 207 21.69 15.59 14.30
N GLY A 208 22.18 15.85 13.10
CA GLY A 208 22.56 14.81 12.15
C GLY A 208 21.49 14.35 11.19
N PHE A 209 20.31 14.99 11.16
CA PHE A 209 19.31 14.73 10.13
C PHE A 209 19.81 15.19 8.76
N ARG A 210 19.45 14.45 7.71
CA ARG A 210 19.94 14.70 6.34
C ARG A 210 18.84 14.91 5.32
N THR A 211 17.60 14.75 5.73
CA THR A 211 16.43 14.99 4.89
C THR A 211 15.33 15.61 5.73
N VAL A 212 14.59 16.58 5.19
CA VAL A 212 13.32 17.05 5.73
C VAL A 212 12.18 16.59 4.84
N ILE A 213 11.09 16.13 5.46
CA ILE A 213 9.80 15.90 4.80
C ILE A 213 8.87 17.00 5.27
N VAL A 214 8.56 17.95 4.38
CA VAL A 214 7.55 18.96 4.63
C VAL A 214 6.19 18.37 4.29
N ASP A 215 5.41 18.16 5.35
CA ASP A 215 4.13 17.45 5.34
C ASP A 215 2.98 18.36 4.88
N ASP A 216 1.74 17.89 4.98
CA ASP A 216 0.52 18.60 4.60
C ASP A 216 0.48 20.03 5.18
N GLY A 217 -0.12 20.96 4.43
CA GLY A 217 -0.33 22.35 4.82
C GLY A 217 0.50 23.39 4.05
N TRP A 218 1.50 22.98 3.27
CA TRP A 218 2.29 23.89 2.46
C TRP A 218 1.50 24.51 1.30
N GLN A 219 0.48 23.81 0.83
CA GLN A 219 -0.37 24.15 -0.33
C GLN A 219 -1.62 24.95 0.01
N THR A 220 -1.88 25.22 1.29
CA THR A 220 -3.10 25.89 1.75
C THR A 220 -2.87 26.75 2.97
N SER A 221 -3.60 27.87 3.06
CA SER A 221 -3.66 28.68 4.29
C SER A 221 -4.72 28.19 5.28
N ASP A 222 -5.57 27.22 4.86
CA ASP A 222 -6.54 26.56 5.74
C ASP A 222 -5.85 25.45 6.54
N CYS A 223 -5.83 25.60 7.86
CA CYS A 223 -5.22 24.66 8.80
C CYS A 223 -6.26 23.83 9.58
N THR A 224 -7.45 23.62 9.02
CA THR A 224 -8.55 22.89 9.68
C THR A 224 -8.50 21.37 9.47
N ARG A 225 -7.43 20.84 8.89
CA ARG A 225 -7.19 19.42 8.60
C ARG A 225 -8.12 18.80 7.55
N GLY A 226 -8.78 19.61 6.72
CA GLY A 226 -9.49 19.14 5.54
C GLY A 226 -8.57 19.03 4.31
N TYR A 227 -9.08 18.38 3.27
CA TYR A 227 -8.37 18.23 1.99
C TYR A 227 -9.06 18.99 0.86
N GLY A 228 -9.97 19.92 1.20
CA GLY A 228 -10.76 20.72 0.26
C GLY A 228 -9.93 21.58 -0.70
N TYR A 229 -8.67 21.83 -0.39
CA TYR A 229 -7.73 22.60 -1.22
C TYR A 229 -6.67 21.73 -1.93
N CYS A 230 -6.74 20.40 -1.81
CA CYS A 230 -5.86 19.52 -2.58
C CYS A 230 -6.17 19.60 -4.07
N GLY A 231 -5.14 19.51 -4.92
CA GLY A 231 -5.31 19.49 -6.38
C GLY A 231 -4.59 20.63 -7.10
N ASP A 232 -4.59 21.85 -6.56
CA ASP A 232 -3.88 22.98 -7.15
C ASP A 232 -2.36 22.87 -7.01
N TRP A 233 -1.93 22.31 -5.92
CA TRP A 233 -0.52 21.99 -5.62
C TRP A 233 0.44 23.16 -5.87
N GLN A 234 0.02 24.33 -5.39
CA GLN A 234 0.85 25.54 -5.36
C GLN A 234 1.14 25.93 -3.90
N PRO A 235 2.33 26.42 -3.59
CA PRO A 235 2.62 26.92 -2.25
C PRO A 235 1.65 28.03 -1.85
N ALA A 236 1.16 27.98 -0.59
CA ALA A 236 0.41 29.09 -0.03
C ALA A 236 1.36 30.30 0.14
N PRO A 237 1.12 31.44 -0.52
CA PRO A 237 2.09 32.55 -0.56
C PRO A 237 2.39 33.12 0.84
N GLU A 238 1.41 33.07 1.75
CA GLU A 238 1.55 33.54 3.13
C GLU A 238 2.48 32.67 3.96
N LYS A 239 2.62 31.39 3.58
CA LYS A 239 3.47 30.42 4.26
C LYS A 239 4.82 30.30 3.61
N ILE A 240 4.85 30.04 2.31
CA ILE A 240 6.08 29.83 1.53
C ILE A 240 6.02 30.72 0.26
N PRO A 241 6.41 31.99 0.37
CA PRO A 241 6.31 32.95 -0.75
C PRO A 241 7.12 32.56 -1.99
N ASP A 242 8.27 31.92 -1.77
CA ASP A 242 9.15 31.41 -2.82
C ASP A 242 9.67 30.02 -2.43
N MET A 243 8.99 28.99 -2.92
CA MET A 243 9.33 27.59 -2.61
C MET A 243 10.75 27.25 -3.10
N ARG A 244 11.18 27.72 -4.27
CA ARG A 244 12.51 27.40 -4.79
C ARG A 244 13.62 28.01 -3.92
N ALA A 245 13.47 29.26 -3.50
CA ALA A 245 14.41 29.89 -2.60
C ALA A 245 14.42 29.24 -1.22
N HIS A 246 13.25 28.81 -0.72
CA HIS A 246 13.11 28.07 0.52
C HIS A 246 13.87 26.72 0.46
N VAL A 247 13.64 25.92 -0.58
CA VAL A 247 14.35 24.64 -0.79
C VAL A 247 15.86 24.86 -0.89
N ALA A 248 16.30 25.91 -1.61
CA ALA A 248 17.74 26.21 -1.73
C ALA A 248 18.38 26.55 -0.36
N ARG A 249 17.65 27.21 0.55
CA ARG A 249 18.15 27.48 1.91
C ARG A 249 18.30 26.21 2.74
N VAL A 250 17.36 25.25 2.59
CA VAL A 250 17.47 23.94 3.24
C VAL A 250 18.63 23.13 2.65
N HIS A 251 18.80 23.14 1.33
CA HIS A 251 19.96 22.52 0.66
C HIS A 251 21.30 23.07 1.17
N ALA A 252 21.37 24.38 1.44
CA ALA A 252 22.58 25.01 1.99
C ALA A 252 22.98 24.46 3.38
N LEU A 253 22.05 23.84 4.11
CA LEU A 253 22.31 23.15 5.37
C LEU A 253 22.83 21.70 5.16
N GLY A 254 23.00 21.27 3.91
CA GLY A 254 23.36 19.87 3.58
C GLY A 254 22.20 18.88 3.73
N MET A 255 20.96 19.33 3.76
CA MET A 255 19.77 18.51 3.87
C MET A 255 19.06 18.37 2.51
N LYS A 256 18.48 17.23 2.25
CA LYS A 256 17.55 16.97 1.15
C LYS A 256 16.14 17.41 1.53
N TYR A 257 15.32 17.74 0.50
CA TYR A 257 13.98 18.25 0.69
C TYR A 257 12.94 17.35 0.00
N MET A 258 12.02 16.80 0.76
CA MET A 258 10.87 16.05 0.29
C MET A 258 9.58 16.80 0.58
N LEU A 259 8.60 16.66 -0.31
CA LEU A 259 7.32 17.35 -0.19
C LEU A 259 6.16 16.34 -0.18
N TRP A 260 5.21 16.56 0.73
CA TRP A 260 4.01 15.75 0.86
C TRP A 260 2.99 16.05 -0.22
N TYR A 261 2.34 15.00 -0.70
CA TYR A 261 1.18 15.06 -1.57
C TYR A 261 0.15 14.02 -1.16
N SER A 262 -1.13 14.41 -1.12
CA SER A 262 -2.22 13.47 -1.19
C SER A 262 -2.39 13.00 -2.64
N VAL A 263 -2.14 11.74 -2.90
CA VAL A 263 -2.21 11.22 -4.28
C VAL A 263 -3.65 11.21 -4.80
N VAL A 264 -4.59 10.89 -3.91
CA VAL A 264 -5.98 10.57 -4.30
C VAL A 264 -6.91 11.78 -4.36
N TYR A 265 -6.65 12.84 -3.57
CA TYR A 265 -7.64 13.89 -3.40
C TYR A 265 -7.59 15.01 -4.44
N VAL A 266 -8.77 15.35 -4.97
CA VAL A 266 -9.06 16.65 -5.59
C VAL A 266 -10.10 17.36 -4.72
N GLY A 267 -9.73 18.51 -4.15
CA GLY A 267 -10.55 19.26 -3.22
C GLY A 267 -11.65 20.06 -3.89
N GLU A 268 -12.77 20.23 -3.18
CA GLU A 268 -13.94 21.02 -3.66
C GLU A 268 -13.59 22.49 -3.92
N HIS A 269 -12.55 23.01 -3.26
CA HIS A 269 -12.08 24.39 -3.42
C HIS A 269 -10.92 24.53 -4.43
N SER A 270 -10.46 23.39 -5.01
CA SER A 270 -9.45 23.39 -6.07
C SER A 270 -10.07 23.87 -7.39
N ARG A 271 -9.31 24.64 -8.17
CA ARG A 271 -9.70 25.00 -9.56
C ARG A 271 -9.77 23.77 -10.47
N HIS A 272 -9.24 22.62 -10.06
CA HIS A 272 -9.33 21.35 -10.77
C HIS A 272 -10.59 20.56 -10.46
N TRP A 273 -11.38 20.98 -9.45
CA TRP A 273 -12.60 20.29 -9.05
C TRP A 273 -13.58 20.11 -10.21
N GLU A 274 -13.91 21.17 -10.92
CA GLU A 274 -14.85 21.13 -12.05
C GLU A 274 -14.40 20.16 -13.16
N THR A 275 -13.09 20.02 -13.37
CA THR A 275 -12.52 19.10 -14.36
C THR A 275 -12.67 17.64 -13.94
N PHE A 276 -12.44 17.34 -12.67
CA PHE A 276 -12.32 15.96 -12.19
C PHE A 276 -13.52 15.44 -11.40
N LYS A 277 -14.47 16.26 -10.98
CA LYS A 277 -15.64 15.83 -10.18
C LYS A 277 -16.48 14.72 -10.81
N THR A 278 -16.38 14.49 -12.11
CA THR A 278 -17.00 13.38 -12.82
C THR A 278 -16.09 12.16 -12.98
N MET A 279 -14.84 12.24 -12.59
CA MET A 279 -13.83 11.18 -12.69
C MET A 279 -13.37 10.73 -11.29
N LEU A 280 -14.35 10.48 -10.42
CA LEU A 280 -14.12 10.08 -9.03
C LEU A 280 -14.50 8.62 -8.81
N LEU A 281 -13.73 7.94 -7.95
CA LEU A 281 -14.12 6.67 -7.32
C LEU A 281 -15.26 6.92 -6.33
N ARG A 282 -15.12 7.96 -5.51
CA ARG A 282 -16.13 8.39 -4.54
C ARG A 282 -15.86 9.81 -4.07
N HIS A 283 -16.87 10.41 -3.48
CA HIS A 283 -16.78 11.70 -2.80
C HIS A 283 -16.60 11.47 -1.29
N ASP A 284 -15.60 12.08 -0.71
CA ASP A 284 -15.33 12.07 0.73
C ASP A 284 -15.82 13.38 1.34
N THR A 285 -17.01 13.33 1.94
CA THR A 285 -17.66 14.52 2.51
C THR A 285 -16.93 15.05 3.73
N TRP A 286 -16.25 14.19 4.51
CA TRP A 286 -15.45 14.62 5.65
C TRP A 286 -14.21 15.38 5.21
N ALA A 287 -13.58 14.91 4.15
CA ALA A 287 -12.38 15.52 3.57
C ALA A 287 -12.69 16.77 2.72
N HIS A 288 -13.96 17.04 2.39
CA HIS A 288 -14.36 18.03 1.38
C HIS A 288 -13.62 17.84 0.05
N ALA A 289 -13.48 16.60 -0.39
CA ALA A 289 -12.68 16.23 -1.55
C ALA A 289 -13.24 15.00 -2.27
N GLY A 290 -12.93 14.87 -3.54
CA GLY A 290 -13.16 13.66 -4.30
C GLY A 290 -11.93 12.78 -4.35
N ILE A 291 -12.12 11.46 -4.32
CA ILE A 291 -11.07 10.49 -4.58
C ILE A 291 -11.03 10.23 -6.07
N LEU A 292 -9.96 10.65 -6.70
CA LEU A 292 -9.73 10.52 -8.14
C LEU A 292 -9.76 9.06 -8.59
N ASP A 293 -10.34 8.82 -9.77
CA ASP A 293 -10.39 7.49 -10.36
C ASP A 293 -9.22 7.30 -11.35
N PRO A 294 -8.20 6.50 -11.00
CA PRO A 294 -7.01 6.33 -11.83
C PRO A 294 -7.27 5.54 -13.11
N ARG A 295 -8.47 4.95 -13.28
CA ARG A 295 -8.89 4.28 -14.50
C ARG A 295 -9.06 5.25 -15.68
N PHE A 296 -9.18 6.55 -15.41
CA PHE A 296 -9.14 7.59 -16.43
C PHE A 296 -7.69 8.01 -16.73
N PRO A 297 -7.21 7.92 -17.98
CA PRO A 297 -5.86 8.33 -18.33
C PRO A 297 -5.58 9.80 -18.04
N GLN A 298 -6.61 10.68 -18.11
CA GLN A 298 -6.49 12.10 -17.77
C GLN A 298 -6.12 12.32 -16.30
N VAL A 299 -6.66 11.49 -15.39
CA VAL A 299 -6.34 11.54 -13.96
C VAL A 299 -4.87 11.16 -13.74
N ARG A 300 -4.41 10.07 -14.34
CA ARG A 300 -3.01 9.65 -14.22
C ARG A 300 -2.06 10.69 -14.79
N ALA A 301 -2.35 11.21 -15.98
CA ALA A 301 -1.56 12.27 -16.61
C ALA A 301 -1.46 13.53 -15.74
N PHE A 302 -2.57 13.96 -15.11
CA PHE A 302 -2.60 15.07 -14.18
C PHE A 302 -1.69 14.86 -12.97
N LEU A 303 -1.74 13.69 -12.35
CA LEU A 303 -0.91 13.39 -11.18
C LEU A 303 0.58 13.31 -11.53
N VAL A 304 0.94 12.62 -12.60
CA VAL A 304 2.32 12.55 -13.10
C VAL A 304 2.87 13.94 -13.39
N ASP A 305 2.13 14.76 -14.13
CA ASP A 305 2.52 16.12 -14.51
C ASP A 305 2.70 17.02 -13.27
N THR A 306 1.86 16.84 -12.25
CA THR A 306 1.97 17.55 -10.97
C THR A 306 3.33 17.31 -10.31
N TYR A 307 3.74 16.06 -10.17
CA TYR A 307 5.02 15.72 -9.52
C TYR A 307 6.22 16.13 -10.36
N VAL A 308 6.16 15.93 -11.67
CA VAL A 308 7.21 16.34 -12.62
C VAL A 308 7.43 17.84 -12.58
N LYS A 309 6.35 18.63 -12.59
CA LYS A 309 6.42 20.10 -12.50
C LYS A 309 7.01 20.56 -11.17
N ALA A 310 6.58 19.98 -10.06
CA ALA A 310 7.10 20.31 -8.74
C ALA A 310 8.59 20.01 -8.61
N LEU A 311 9.01 18.81 -9.03
CA LEU A 311 10.41 18.40 -9.01
C LEU A 311 11.30 19.39 -9.80
N LYS A 312 10.84 19.76 -10.97
CA LYS A 312 11.58 20.67 -11.87
C LYS A 312 11.58 22.11 -11.38
N ALA A 313 10.44 22.62 -10.90
CA ALA A 313 10.30 24.01 -10.50
C ALA A 313 11.06 24.32 -9.21
N TRP A 314 11.06 23.40 -8.24
CA TRP A 314 11.53 23.65 -6.89
C TRP A 314 12.80 22.89 -6.50
N ASP A 315 13.35 22.06 -7.40
CA ASP A 315 14.55 21.24 -7.17
C ASP A 315 14.41 20.29 -5.97
N LEU A 316 13.27 19.63 -5.89
CA LEU A 316 12.99 18.69 -4.82
C LEU A 316 13.90 17.45 -4.89
N ASP A 317 14.08 16.75 -3.76
CA ASP A 317 14.79 15.47 -3.70
C ASP A 317 13.84 14.28 -3.60
N GLY A 318 12.58 14.51 -3.36
CA GLY A 318 11.62 13.44 -3.25
C GLY A 318 10.22 13.86 -2.85
N PHE A 319 9.39 12.84 -2.66
CA PHE A 319 7.97 12.98 -2.34
C PHE A 319 7.55 12.02 -1.25
N LYS A 320 6.69 12.49 -0.35
CA LYS A 320 5.83 11.65 0.46
C LYS A 320 4.49 11.54 -0.26
N LEU A 321 4.18 10.35 -0.79
CA LEU A 321 2.97 10.08 -1.55
C LEU A 321 1.94 9.39 -0.63
N ASP A 322 1.02 10.19 -0.12
CA ASP A 322 0.07 9.77 0.92
C ASP A 322 -1.28 9.32 0.35
N PHE A 323 -2.02 8.53 1.14
CA PHE A 323 -3.40 8.07 0.88
C PHE A 323 -3.59 7.12 -0.31
N ILE A 324 -2.54 6.43 -0.79
CA ILE A 324 -2.67 5.46 -1.90
C ILE A 324 -3.65 4.33 -1.56
N ASP A 325 -3.72 3.93 -0.28
CA ASP A 325 -4.69 2.95 0.23
C ASP A 325 -6.15 3.42 0.07
N SER A 326 -6.40 4.72 -0.02
CA SER A 326 -7.72 5.27 -0.23
C SER A 326 -8.28 5.08 -1.65
N PHE A 327 -7.49 4.65 -2.62
CA PHE A 327 -8.05 4.19 -3.90
C PHE A 327 -8.98 3.00 -3.70
N GLY A 328 -8.75 2.17 -2.67
CA GLY A 328 -9.56 1.00 -2.38
C GLY A 328 -9.36 -0.11 -3.41
N VAL A 329 -10.40 -0.88 -3.62
CA VAL A 329 -10.41 -2.08 -4.47
C VAL A 329 -11.52 -2.01 -5.52
N SER A 330 -11.38 -2.81 -6.58
CA SER A 330 -12.32 -2.82 -7.70
C SER A 330 -13.73 -3.27 -7.30
N SER A 331 -13.87 -4.11 -6.27
CA SER A 331 -15.19 -4.57 -5.78
C SER A 331 -16.04 -3.43 -5.21
N ASP A 332 -15.43 -2.35 -4.72
CA ASP A 332 -16.08 -1.17 -4.14
C ASP A 332 -16.16 0.01 -5.13
N ALA A 333 -15.56 -0.14 -6.31
CA ALA A 333 -15.46 0.94 -7.27
C ALA A 333 -16.76 1.10 -8.11
N PRO A 334 -17.04 2.31 -8.62
CA PRO A 334 -18.10 2.51 -9.61
C PRO A 334 -17.86 1.64 -10.87
N PRO A 335 -18.94 1.28 -11.59
CA PRO A 335 -18.81 0.56 -12.86
C PRO A 335 -17.89 1.27 -13.85
N VAL A 336 -17.30 0.48 -14.75
CA VAL A 336 -16.49 1.00 -15.86
C VAL A 336 -17.34 1.93 -16.72
N ARG A 337 -16.79 3.07 -17.11
CA ARG A 337 -17.46 4.11 -17.91
C ARG A 337 -16.62 4.47 -19.14
N GLU A 338 -17.24 5.14 -20.08
CA GLU A 338 -16.56 5.72 -21.24
C GLU A 338 -15.40 6.64 -20.81
N GLY A 339 -14.29 6.54 -21.50
CA GLY A 339 -13.06 7.28 -21.21
C GLY A 339 -12.09 6.58 -20.25
N MET A 340 -12.49 5.46 -19.64
CA MET A 340 -11.60 4.61 -18.87
C MET A 340 -10.86 3.63 -19.80
N ASP A 341 -9.58 3.43 -19.54
CA ASP A 341 -8.71 2.47 -20.26
C ASP A 341 -8.34 1.24 -19.41
N TYR A 342 -8.69 1.25 -18.13
CA TYR A 342 -8.59 0.12 -17.22
C TYR A 342 -9.98 -0.24 -16.68
N ALA A 343 -10.20 -1.52 -16.47
CA ALA A 343 -11.40 -2.00 -15.78
C ALA A 343 -11.18 -2.08 -14.26
N LEU A 344 -9.97 -2.40 -13.84
CA LEU A 344 -9.61 -2.61 -12.45
C LEU A 344 -8.89 -1.39 -11.87
N VAL A 345 -9.26 -1.04 -10.64
CA VAL A 345 -8.62 0.05 -9.88
C VAL A 345 -7.17 -0.30 -9.59
N GLU A 346 -6.91 -1.54 -9.16
CA GLU A 346 -5.58 -2.02 -8.79
C GLU A 346 -4.59 -1.96 -9.96
N GLU A 347 -5.03 -2.32 -11.17
CA GLU A 347 -4.23 -2.22 -12.39
C GLU A 347 -3.96 -0.75 -12.75
N ALA A 348 -4.98 0.09 -12.64
CA ALA A 348 -4.86 1.51 -12.92
C ALA A 348 -3.94 2.23 -11.91
N VAL A 349 -4.00 1.87 -10.61
CA VAL A 349 -3.07 2.38 -9.59
C VAL A 349 -1.64 1.89 -9.87
N CYS A 350 -1.47 0.63 -10.21
CA CYS A 350 -0.16 0.09 -10.62
C CYS A 350 0.40 0.85 -11.83
N ARG A 351 -0.43 1.15 -12.83
CA ARG A 351 -0.05 1.95 -14.00
C ARG A 351 0.33 3.38 -13.60
N LEU A 352 -0.47 4.04 -12.76
CA LEU A 352 -0.18 5.37 -12.25
C LEU A 352 1.21 5.42 -11.57
N LEU A 353 1.46 4.49 -10.65
CA LEU A 353 2.73 4.47 -9.90
C LEU A 353 3.91 4.10 -10.80
N THR A 354 3.70 3.29 -11.83
CA THR A 354 4.70 3.02 -12.88
C THR A 354 5.07 4.30 -13.60
N GLU A 355 4.09 5.05 -14.10
CA GLU A 355 4.30 6.32 -14.81
C GLU A 355 4.98 7.36 -13.93
N VAL A 356 4.56 7.47 -12.64
CA VAL A 356 5.20 8.37 -11.67
C VAL A 356 6.66 7.99 -11.46
N ARG A 357 6.96 6.74 -11.14
CA ARG A 357 8.32 6.25 -10.92
C ARG A 357 9.21 6.51 -12.14
N GLU A 358 8.75 6.14 -13.34
CA GLU A 358 9.51 6.29 -14.57
C GLU A 358 9.81 7.77 -14.87
N ALA A 359 8.81 8.65 -14.75
CA ALA A 359 8.98 10.07 -14.98
C ALA A 359 9.95 10.72 -13.98
N LEU A 360 9.83 10.37 -12.70
CA LEU A 360 10.68 10.94 -11.65
C LEU A 360 12.11 10.41 -11.70
N THR A 361 12.30 9.09 -11.90
CA THR A 361 13.65 8.49 -11.98
C THR A 361 14.40 8.90 -13.23
N ALA A 362 13.72 9.19 -14.34
CA ALA A 362 14.34 9.75 -15.54
C ALA A 362 14.94 11.14 -15.30
N MET A 363 14.36 11.92 -14.38
CA MET A 363 14.87 13.27 -14.01
C MET A 363 15.89 13.21 -12.88
N LYS A 364 15.68 12.37 -11.88
CA LYS A 364 16.52 12.21 -10.69
C LYS A 364 16.63 10.74 -10.33
N PRO A 365 17.68 10.01 -10.76
CA PRO A 365 17.81 8.56 -10.55
C PRO A 365 17.81 8.15 -9.08
N ASP A 366 18.22 9.04 -8.16
CA ASP A 366 18.24 8.84 -6.71
C ASP A 366 17.05 9.49 -5.99
N ILE A 367 15.93 9.69 -6.70
CA ILE A 367 14.69 10.25 -6.13
C ILE A 367 14.24 9.47 -4.90
N LEU A 368 13.80 10.19 -3.87
CA LEU A 368 13.24 9.62 -2.64
C LEU A 368 11.71 9.54 -2.76
N ILE A 369 11.12 8.38 -2.54
CA ILE A 369 9.67 8.19 -2.54
C ILE A 369 9.28 7.47 -1.26
N GLU A 370 8.55 8.15 -0.38
CA GLU A 370 8.04 7.61 0.86
C GLU A 370 6.59 7.17 0.73
N PHE A 371 6.33 5.96 1.22
CA PHE A 371 5.02 5.40 1.45
C PHE A 371 4.77 5.18 2.95
N ARG A 372 3.50 5.12 3.34
CA ARG A 372 3.14 4.83 4.73
C ARG A 372 2.64 3.38 4.90
N GLN A 373 2.42 3.00 6.13
CA GLN A 373 2.26 1.65 6.65
C GLN A 373 1.21 0.76 6.02
N ASN A 374 0.06 1.28 5.54
CA ASN A 374 -0.98 0.40 5.03
C ASN A 374 -0.63 -0.22 3.67
N TYR A 375 0.17 0.46 2.86
CA TYR A 375 0.59 -0.03 1.56
C TYR A 375 2.04 -0.50 1.58
N ILE A 376 2.23 -1.69 2.11
CA ILE A 376 3.52 -2.32 2.38
C ILE A 376 3.70 -3.67 1.69
N GLY A 377 2.78 -4.04 0.81
CA GLY A 377 2.82 -5.31 0.09
C GLY A 377 4.01 -5.43 -0.89
N PRO A 378 4.33 -6.64 -1.35
CA PRO A 378 5.48 -6.86 -2.22
C PRO A 378 5.37 -6.11 -3.56
N ALA A 379 4.16 -5.96 -4.11
CA ALA A 379 3.95 -5.27 -5.39
C ALA A 379 4.23 -3.76 -5.30
N ILE A 380 3.80 -3.10 -4.22
CA ILE A 380 3.96 -1.65 -4.09
C ILE A 380 5.40 -1.22 -3.81
N ARG A 381 6.23 -2.13 -3.24
CA ARG A 381 7.66 -1.88 -2.97
C ARG A 381 8.49 -1.61 -4.23
N GLY A 382 7.95 -1.90 -5.40
CA GLY A 382 8.56 -1.52 -6.68
C GLY A 382 8.44 -0.02 -7.02
N PHE A 383 7.66 0.76 -6.27
CA PHE A 383 7.31 2.14 -6.59
C PHE A 383 7.75 3.17 -5.54
N GLY A 384 8.21 2.72 -4.39
CA GLY A 384 8.76 3.55 -3.33
C GLY A 384 9.99 2.89 -2.69
N ASN A 385 10.87 3.71 -2.15
CA ASN A 385 12.12 3.24 -1.55
C ASN A 385 12.25 3.57 -0.06
N MET A 386 11.18 4.08 0.54
CA MET A 386 11.04 4.31 1.97
C MET A 386 9.63 3.96 2.42
N PHE A 387 9.53 3.26 3.54
CA PHE A 387 8.25 2.85 4.13
C PHE A 387 8.21 3.29 5.59
N ARG A 388 7.18 4.03 5.95
CA ARG A 388 7.00 4.56 7.29
C ARG A 388 6.02 3.69 8.07
N VAL A 389 6.30 3.48 9.35
CA VAL A 389 5.34 2.86 10.29
C VAL A 389 4.13 3.77 10.52
N ALA A 390 3.12 3.26 11.22
CA ALA A 390 1.92 4.00 11.60
C ALA A 390 2.24 5.35 12.27
N ASP A 391 1.27 6.26 12.25
CA ASP A 391 1.33 7.49 13.02
C ASP A 391 1.32 7.17 14.50
N CYS A 392 2.49 7.21 15.11
CA CYS A 392 2.71 6.87 16.52
C CYS A 392 3.59 7.92 17.21
N PRO A 393 3.11 9.19 17.30
CA PRO A 393 3.84 10.26 17.97
C PRO A 393 3.94 9.93 19.47
N ALA A 394 5.14 10.08 20.02
CA ALA A 394 5.44 9.78 21.43
C ALA A 394 5.14 8.33 21.89
N ASP A 395 4.74 7.45 21.01
CA ASP A 395 4.59 6.00 21.26
C ASP A 395 5.76 5.22 20.66
N TRP A 396 6.88 5.26 21.37
CA TRP A 396 8.11 4.59 20.95
C TRP A 396 7.94 3.07 20.80
N LEU A 397 7.07 2.44 21.59
CA LEU A 397 6.83 1.00 21.53
C LEU A 397 6.10 0.62 20.25
N SER A 398 5.02 1.30 19.91
CA SER A 398 4.30 1.08 18.64
C SER A 398 5.21 1.37 17.44
N ASN A 399 6.02 2.43 17.51
CA ASN A 399 7.01 2.73 16.49
C ASN A 399 8.02 1.58 16.30
N ARG A 400 8.59 1.10 17.41
CA ARG A 400 9.56 -0.01 17.38
C ARG A 400 8.97 -1.30 16.84
N VAL A 401 7.75 -1.66 17.26
CA VAL A 401 7.05 -2.85 16.76
C VAL A 401 6.79 -2.71 15.27
N GLY A 402 6.24 -1.58 14.82
CA GLY A 402 5.98 -1.36 13.41
C GLY A 402 7.24 -1.40 12.53
N MET A 403 8.38 -0.89 13.04
CA MET A 403 9.66 -1.00 12.33
C MET A 403 10.17 -2.45 12.18
N VAL A 404 9.82 -3.31 13.13
CA VAL A 404 10.15 -4.75 13.04
C VAL A 404 9.21 -5.47 12.09
N ASP A 405 7.96 -5.05 12.04
CA ASP A 405 6.92 -5.67 11.20
C ASP A 405 7.04 -5.29 9.71
N LEU A 406 7.59 -4.09 9.41
CA LEU A 406 7.89 -3.67 8.03
C LEU A 406 9.11 -4.40 7.44
#